data_8bacb77f9286a2f808e97ea561c9a264
#
_entry.id   8bacb77f9286a2f808e97ea561c9a264
#
_cell.length_a   1.000
_cell.length_b   1.000
_cell.length_c   1.000
_cell.angle_alpha   90.00
_cell.angle_beta   90.00
_cell.angle_gamma   90.00
#
_symmetry.space_group_name_H-M   'P 1'
#
loop_
_entity.id
_entity.type
_entity.pdbx_description
1 polymer ?
#
loop_
_entity_poly.entity_id
_entity_poly.type
_entity_poly.pdbx_seq_one_letter_code
_entity_poly.pdbx_strand_id
1 'polypeptide(L)'
;MNFGTTAVYLQANGYSPLVTVRNTKGNIVFQGAVPLLPQDGNLTSVGAIKVPDTNPQLGFVATFFPTAETSKGKPARSTYPEALNPLLYLGAYSGDLQVDNGIPQSVYKLNTDKMVQIGIKALKIGETYKFNDGSLTFEGYVPWVNLNIVRDPGKQIALIGGILAILGLLASLFARHRRIWIRRKGKELEIAGLAKNAAPGLESEIEKIVKEFT
;
A
#
# COMPACT_ATOMS: atom_id res chain seq x y z
N MET A 1 9.06 -7.23 12.00
CA MET A 1 9.53 -8.51 12.59
C MET A 1 10.21 -9.32 11.52
N ASN A 2 11.37 -9.94 11.82
CA ASN A 2 12.10 -10.77 10.87
C ASN A 2 12.19 -12.21 11.39
N PHE A 3 11.83 -13.19 10.54
CA PHE A 3 11.90 -14.61 10.82
C PHE A 3 12.79 -15.26 9.74
N GLY A 4 14.10 -15.31 9.99
CA GLY A 4 15.07 -15.77 8.98
C GLY A 4 15.03 -14.89 7.72
N THR A 5 14.66 -15.46 6.57
CA THR A 5 14.55 -14.75 5.28
C THR A 5 13.19 -14.10 5.04
N THR A 6 12.24 -14.26 5.99
CA THR A 6 10.88 -13.70 5.88
C THR A 6 10.77 -12.46 6.77
N ALA A 7 10.31 -11.37 6.22
CA ALA A 7 10.03 -10.12 6.91
C ALA A 7 8.52 -9.90 6.99
N VAL A 8 8.02 -9.51 8.17
CA VAL A 8 6.62 -9.18 8.41
C VAL A 8 6.55 -7.69 8.74
N TYR A 9 5.77 -6.97 7.92
CA TYR A 9 5.55 -5.53 8.06
C TYR A 9 4.08 -5.26 8.38
N LEU A 10 3.83 -4.36 9.32
CA LEU A 10 2.50 -3.78 9.52
C LEU A 10 2.22 -2.82 8.35
N GLN A 11 1.20 -3.10 7.56
CA GLN A 11 0.82 -2.30 6.40
C GLN A 11 -0.31 -1.32 6.72
N ALA A 12 -1.29 -1.78 7.49
CA ALA A 12 -2.41 -0.96 7.92
C ALA A 12 -3.02 -1.54 9.19
N ASN A 13 -3.77 -0.72 9.92
CA ASN A 13 -4.59 -1.10 11.06
C ASN A 13 -5.85 -0.25 11.09
N GLY A 14 -6.85 -0.70 11.82
CA GLY A 14 -8.11 0.03 11.96
C GLY A 14 -9.09 -0.70 12.85
N TYR A 15 -10.36 -0.34 12.71
CA TYR A 15 -11.47 -0.91 13.47
C TYR A 15 -12.50 -1.59 12.55
N SER A 16 -13.04 -2.70 13.04
CA SER A 16 -14.15 -3.42 12.43
C SER A 16 -15.35 -3.34 13.35
N PRO A 17 -16.39 -2.56 13.04
CA PRO A 17 -17.64 -2.61 13.78
C PRO A 17 -18.22 -4.03 13.78
N LEU A 18 -18.70 -4.45 14.93
CA LEU A 18 -19.51 -5.67 15.10
C LEU A 18 -20.97 -5.27 14.92
N VAL A 19 -21.61 -5.85 13.91
CA VAL A 19 -23.00 -5.54 13.60
C VAL A 19 -23.84 -6.81 13.46
N THR A 20 -25.11 -6.70 13.87
CA THR A 20 -26.12 -7.73 13.67
C THR A 20 -27.28 -7.14 12.88
N VAL A 21 -27.57 -7.73 11.71
CA VAL A 21 -28.70 -7.34 10.87
C VAL A 21 -29.78 -8.41 11.00
N ARG A 22 -31.02 -7.97 11.25
CA ARG A 22 -32.20 -8.84 11.35
C ARG A 22 -33.21 -8.43 10.30
N ASN A 23 -33.90 -9.43 9.73
CA ASN A 23 -35.02 -9.19 8.83
C ASN A 23 -36.29 -8.78 9.60
N THR A 24 -37.40 -8.55 8.88
CA THR A 24 -38.72 -8.21 9.44
C THR A 24 -39.28 -9.26 10.38
N LYS A 25 -38.87 -10.53 10.25
CA LYS A 25 -39.25 -11.62 11.11
C LYS A 25 -38.40 -11.75 12.38
N GLY A 26 -37.39 -10.90 12.54
CA GLY A 26 -36.45 -10.94 13.67
C GLY A 26 -35.31 -11.94 13.51
N ASN A 27 -35.25 -12.69 12.40
CA ASN A 27 -34.16 -13.64 12.14
C ASN A 27 -32.87 -12.87 11.79
N ILE A 28 -31.73 -13.35 12.30
CA ILE A 28 -30.42 -12.84 11.95
C ILE A 28 -30.10 -13.22 10.50
N VAL A 29 -29.84 -12.22 9.66
CA VAL A 29 -29.45 -12.38 8.25
C VAL A 29 -27.99 -12.02 8.01
N PHE A 30 -27.40 -11.29 8.94
CA PHE A 30 -25.96 -11.01 8.96
C PHE A 30 -25.50 -10.75 10.40
N GLN A 31 -24.37 -11.33 10.79
CA GLN A 31 -23.72 -11.03 12.07
C GLN A 31 -22.21 -11.16 11.92
N GLY A 32 -21.47 -10.14 12.29
CA GLY A 32 -20.00 -10.19 12.25
C GLY A 32 -19.31 -8.86 12.31
N ALA A 33 -17.98 -8.94 12.29
CA ALA A 33 -17.10 -7.79 12.18
C ALA A 33 -16.91 -7.40 10.71
N VAL A 34 -17.11 -6.13 10.40
CA VAL A 34 -16.92 -5.60 9.05
C VAL A 34 -15.70 -4.68 9.02
N PRO A 35 -14.57 -5.07 8.40
CA PRO A 35 -13.38 -4.24 8.35
C PRO A 35 -13.65 -2.99 7.52
N LEU A 36 -13.39 -1.82 8.11
CA LEU A 36 -13.48 -0.52 7.46
C LEU A 36 -12.09 0.04 7.21
N LEU A 37 -11.94 0.83 6.14
CA LEU A 37 -10.66 1.42 5.74
C LEU A 37 -10.48 2.79 6.38
N PRO A 38 -9.39 3.02 7.12
CA PRO A 38 -9.04 4.32 7.68
C PRO A 38 -8.80 5.35 6.58
N GLN A 39 -9.30 6.56 6.80
CA GLN A 39 -9.21 7.69 5.89
C GLN A 39 -8.28 8.79 6.40
N ASP A 40 -8.03 8.82 7.71
CA ASP A 40 -7.21 9.84 8.36
C ASP A 40 -6.38 9.26 9.52
N GLY A 41 -5.53 10.10 10.11
CA GLY A 41 -4.68 9.74 11.25
C GLY A 41 -5.44 9.49 12.56
N ASN A 42 -6.70 9.89 12.64
CA ASN A 42 -7.60 9.61 13.77
C ASN A 42 -8.44 8.36 13.56
N LEU A 43 -8.07 7.53 12.56
CA LEU A 43 -8.73 6.28 12.21
C LEU A 43 -10.25 6.42 11.93
N THR A 44 -10.70 7.60 11.46
CA THR A 44 -12.01 7.70 10.83
C THR A 44 -12.04 6.71 9.68
N SER A 45 -12.93 5.71 9.74
CA SER A 45 -12.89 4.59 8.82
C SER A 45 -14.19 4.48 8.05
N VAL A 46 -14.10 4.16 6.75
CA VAL A 46 -15.26 4.00 5.87
C VAL A 46 -15.28 2.64 5.20
N GLY A 47 -16.48 2.15 4.89
CA GLY A 47 -16.66 0.90 4.19
C GLY A 47 -18.13 0.59 3.91
N ALA A 48 -18.40 -0.65 3.52
CA ALA A 48 -19.73 -1.11 3.18
C ALA A 48 -20.10 -2.41 3.92
N ILE A 49 -21.33 -2.49 4.38
CA ILE A 49 -21.93 -3.72 4.89
C ILE A 49 -22.92 -4.20 3.81
N LYS A 50 -22.72 -5.39 3.28
CA LYS A 50 -23.55 -5.98 2.24
C LYS A 50 -24.29 -7.19 2.81
N VAL A 51 -25.62 -7.21 2.67
CA VAL A 51 -26.50 -8.28 3.17
C VAL A 51 -27.30 -8.81 2.00
N PRO A 52 -26.74 -9.77 1.23
CA PRO A 52 -27.39 -10.30 0.03
C PRO A 52 -28.56 -11.23 0.35
N ASP A 53 -28.58 -11.86 1.52
CA ASP A 53 -29.55 -12.89 1.91
C ASP A 53 -30.92 -12.32 2.34
N THR A 54 -31.28 -11.15 1.84
CA THR A 54 -32.57 -10.47 2.08
C THR A 54 -33.26 -10.15 0.75
N ASN A 55 -34.59 -10.02 0.78
CA ASN A 55 -35.36 -9.57 -0.37
C ASN A 55 -36.33 -8.45 0.05
N PRO A 56 -36.09 -7.18 -0.40
CA PRO A 56 -34.94 -6.72 -1.20
C PRO A 56 -33.62 -6.86 -0.46
N GLN A 57 -32.49 -6.90 -1.23
CA GLN A 57 -31.13 -6.93 -0.65
C GLN A 57 -30.84 -5.61 0.08
N LEU A 58 -30.03 -5.69 1.14
CA LEU A 58 -29.70 -4.55 1.96
C LEU A 58 -28.21 -4.21 1.86
N GLY A 59 -27.92 -2.94 1.80
CA GLY A 59 -26.56 -2.41 1.82
C GLY A 59 -26.45 -1.20 2.74
N PHE A 60 -25.30 -1.07 3.41
CA PHE A 60 -25.05 0.08 4.26
C PHE A 60 -23.69 0.68 3.94
N VAL A 61 -23.67 1.97 3.70
CA VAL A 61 -22.42 2.76 3.71
C VAL A 61 -22.15 3.10 5.16
N ALA A 62 -21.01 2.63 5.67
CA ALA A 62 -20.64 2.76 7.07
C ALA A 62 -19.46 3.71 7.22
N THR A 63 -19.55 4.63 8.19
CA THR A 63 -18.43 5.46 8.66
C THR A 63 -18.30 5.26 10.17
N PHE A 64 -17.13 4.82 10.60
CA PHE A 64 -16.82 4.62 12.01
C PHE A 64 -15.90 5.73 12.52
N PHE A 65 -16.29 6.34 13.63
CA PHE A 65 -15.52 7.34 14.35
C PHE A 65 -15.09 6.77 15.69
N PRO A 66 -13.78 6.48 15.92
CA PRO A 66 -13.31 5.95 17.20
C PRO A 66 -13.59 6.87 18.39
N THR A 67 -13.30 8.15 18.23
CA THR A 67 -13.60 9.17 19.24
C THR A 67 -14.40 10.29 18.57
N ALA A 68 -15.71 10.07 18.47
CA ALA A 68 -16.61 10.97 17.78
C ALA A 68 -16.80 12.29 18.53
N GLU A 69 -16.57 13.38 17.82
CA GLU A 69 -17.02 14.73 18.20
C GLU A 69 -18.15 15.15 17.27
N THR A 70 -19.30 15.43 17.85
CA THR A 70 -20.47 15.92 17.14
C THR A 70 -20.82 17.31 17.65
N SER A 71 -20.77 18.30 16.76
CA SER A 71 -21.17 19.69 17.07
C SER A 71 -22.34 20.08 16.19
N LYS A 72 -23.28 20.88 16.74
CA LYS A 72 -24.46 21.31 16.02
C LYS A 72 -24.09 22.08 14.76
N GLY A 73 -24.55 21.60 13.60
CA GLY A 73 -24.28 22.23 12.30
C GLY A 73 -22.92 21.87 11.66
N LYS A 74 -22.15 20.95 12.26
CA LYS A 74 -20.91 20.43 11.67
C LYS A 74 -21.00 18.91 11.47
N PRO A 75 -20.34 18.37 10.43
CA PRO A 75 -20.25 16.92 10.27
C PRO A 75 -19.49 16.29 11.46
N ALA A 76 -19.85 15.06 11.81
CA ALA A 76 -19.14 14.29 12.81
C ALA A 76 -17.70 14.05 12.34
N ARG A 77 -16.75 14.07 13.27
CA ARG A 77 -15.33 13.77 13.02
C ARG A 77 -14.74 12.97 14.18
N SER A 78 -13.69 12.22 13.92
CA SER A 78 -12.89 11.62 14.97
C SER A 78 -11.79 12.59 15.41
N THR A 79 -11.63 12.78 16.71
CA THR A 79 -10.60 13.66 17.28
C THR A 79 -9.40 12.91 17.81
N TYR A 80 -9.53 11.60 17.99
CA TYR A 80 -8.47 10.75 18.52
C TYR A 80 -8.56 9.32 17.95
N PRO A 81 -7.43 8.64 17.68
CA PRO A 81 -7.44 7.33 17.05
C PRO A 81 -7.90 6.18 17.94
N GLU A 82 -7.80 6.31 19.26
CA GLU A 82 -8.33 5.32 20.20
C GLU A 82 -9.86 5.44 20.30
N ALA A 83 -10.55 4.34 20.53
CA ALA A 83 -12.01 4.31 20.54
C ALA A 83 -12.58 4.66 21.92
N LEU A 84 -12.46 5.94 22.31
CA LEU A 84 -12.96 6.47 23.60
C LEU A 84 -14.44 6.85 23.56
N ASN A 85 -14.95 7.22 22.37
CA ASN A 85 -16.37 7.56 22.16
C ASN A 85 -16.82 7.06 20.79
N PRO A 86 -16.90 5.72 20.59
CA PRO A 86 -17.17 5.12 19.30
C PRO A 86 -18.59 5.44 18.79
N LEU A 87 -18.66 5.85 17.52
CA LEU A 87 -19.90 6.14 16.81
C LEU A 87 -19.87 5.50 15.43
N LEU A 88 -20.91 4.76 15.08
CA LEU A 88 -21.11 4.18 13.75
C LEU A 88 -22.20 4.98 13.02
N TYR A 89 -21.81 5.66 11.94
CA TYR A 89 -22.73 6.37 11.06
C TYR A 89 -23.06 5.50 9.86
N LEU A 90 -24.34 5.32 9.59
CA LEU A 90 -24.86 4.41 8.56
C LEU A 90 -25.77 5.15 7.59
N GLY A 91 -25.49 5.06 6.30
CA GLY A 91 -26.46 5.27 5.24
C GLY A 91 -27.01 3.93 4.79
N ALA A 92 -28.30 3.68 4.98
CA ALA A 92 -28.95 2.44 4.66
C ALA A 92 -29.60 2.49 3.28
N TYR A 93 -29.44 1.41 2.51
CA TYR A 93 -29.94 1.26 1.15
C TYR A 93 -30.63 -0.09 0.99
N SER A 94 -31.69 -0.12 0.17
CA SER A 94 -32.45 -1.31 -0.18
C SER A 94 -32.55 -1.42 -1.70
N GLY A 95 -32.35 -2.61 -2.27
CA GLY A 95 -32.38 -2.85 -3.71
C GLY A 95 -31.50 -4.00 -4.17
N ASP A 96 -30.92 -3.89 -5.36
CA ASP A 96 -30.03 -4.90 -5.96
C ASP A 96 -28.57 -4.54 -5.70
N LEU A 97 -27.88 -5.34 -4.89
CA LEU A 97 -26.46 -5.19 -4.59
C LEU A 97 -25.54 -5.54 -5.79
N GLN A 98 -26.10 -6.16 -6.85
CA GLN A 98 -25.39 -6.60 -8.04
C GLN A 98 -24.26 -7.60 -7.75
N VAL A 99 -24.36 -8.36 -6.65
CA VAL A 99 -23.34 -9.34 -6.25
C VAL A 99 -23.53 -10.69 -6.91
N ASP A 100 -24.74 -10.96 -7.46
CA ASP A 100 -25.12 -12.24 -8.05
C ASP A 100 -24.77 -12.36 -9.54
N ASN A 101 -24.22 -11.31 -10.16
CA ASN A 101 -23.89 -11.26 -11.58
C ASN A 101 -22.49 -11.82 -11.92
N GLY A 102 -21.75 -12.34 -10.93
CA GLY A 102 -20.40 -12.90 -11.12
C GLY A 102 -19.29 -11.86 -11.37
N ILE A 103 -19.61 -10.57 -11.33
CA ILE A 103 -18.60 -9.51 -11.51
C ILE A 103 -17.98 -9.18 -10.15
N PRO A 104 -16.64 -9.28 -9.99
CA PRO A 104 -15.98 -8.94 -8.74
C PRO A 104 -16.21 -7.49 -8.33
N GLN A 105 -16.63 -7.28 -7.09
CA GLN A 105 -16.85 -5.96 -6.52
C GLN A 105 -15.95 -5.73 -5.31
N SER A 106 -15.63 -4.45 -5.06
CA SER A 106 -14.94 -4.05 -3.82
C SER A 106 -15.79 -4.40 -2.61
N VAL A 107 -15.19 -5.05 -1.61
CA VAL A 107 -15.85 -5.33 -0.33
C VAL A 107 -16.01 -4.07 0.54
N TYR A 108 -15.27 -3.01 0.22
CA TYR A 108 -15.27 -1.76 0.99
C TYR A 108 -16.18 -0.68 0.38
N LYS A 109 -16.73 -0.91 -0.81
CA LYS A 109 -17.59 0.05 -1.49
C LYS A 109 -18.94 -0.56 -1.80
N LEU A 110 -19.99 0.23 -1.56
CA LEU A 110 -21.34 -0.10 -1.97
C LEU A 110 -21.63 0.56 -3.31
N ASN A 111 -22.05 -0.24 -4.31
CA ASN A 111 -22.64 0.30 -5.52
C ASN A 111 -24.12 0.58 -5.25
N THR A 112 -24.51 1.84 -5.33
CA THR A 112 -25.89 2.29 -5.04
C THR A 112 -26.72 2.54 -6.27
N ASP A 113 -26.21 2.28 -7.50
CA ASP A 113 -26.89 2.61 -8.76
C ASP A 113 -28.29 1.98 -8.91
N LYS A 114 -28.47 0.77 -8.34
CA LYS A 114 -29.75 0.04 -8.34
C LYS A 114 -30.35 -0.09 -6.94
N MET A 115 -30.00 0.84 -6.05
CA MET A 115 -30.49 0.85 -4.68
C MET A 115 -31.13 2.18 -4.33
N VAL A 116 -32.11 2.13 -3.44
CA VAL A 116 -32.78 3.33 -2.91
C VAL A 116 -32.33 3.53 -1.48
N GLN A 117 -31.95 4.77 -1.15
CA GLN A 117 -31.61 5.12 0.22
C GLN A 117 -32.86 5.12 1.09
N ILE A 118 -32.86 4.30 2.12
CA ILE A 118 -33.98 4.12 3.07
C ILE A 118 -33.80 4.91 4.37
N GLY A 119 -32.60 5.45 4.59
CA GLY A 119 -32.36 6.38 5.68
C GLY A 119 -30.91 6.49 6.10
N ILE A 120 -30.68 7.34 7.11
CA ILE A 120 -29.39 7.61 7.69
C ILE A 120 -29.52 7.59 9.21
N LYS A 121 -28.57 6.93 9.89
CA LYS A 121 -28.56 6.87 11.35
C LYS A 121 -27.15 6.83 11.91
N ALA A 122 -26.94 7.54 13.02
CA ALA A 122 -25.75 7.38 13.86
C ALA A 122 -26.12 6.47 15.04
N LEU A 123 -25.24 5.51 15.34
CA LEU A 123 -25.45 4.50 16.39
C LEU A 123 -24.28 4.52 17.37
N LYS A 124 -24.57 4.53 18.63
CA LYS A 124 -23.64 4.15 19.70
C LYS A 124 -23.68 2.65 19.92
N ILE A 125 -22.68 2.13 20.63
CA ILE A 125 -22.65 0.70 21.00
C ILE A 125 -23.95 0.31 21.72
N GLY A 126 -24.54 -0.80 21.30
CA GLY A 126 -25.80 -1.33 21.80
C GLY A 126 -27.06 -0.74 21.17
N GLU A 127 -26.93 0.33 20.36
CA GLU A 127 -28.08 0.95 19.72
C GLU A 127 -28.50 0.21 18.44
N THR A 128 -29.81 0.21 18.19
CA THR A 128 -30.43 -0.43 17.03
C THR A 128 -31.10 0.59 16.13
N TYR A 129 -30.78 0.54 14.84
CA TYR A 129 -31.52 1.24 13.80
C TYR A 129 -32.59 0.34 13.21
N LYS A 130 -33.85 0.73 13.34
CA LYS A 130 -35.00 0.04 12.75
C LYS A 130 -35.41 0.75 11.46
N PHE A 131 -35.68 -0.02 10.42
CA PHE A 131 -36.16 0.42 9.11
C PHE A 131 -37.23 -0.58 8.59
N ASN A 132 -37.87 -0.27 7.46
CA ASN A 132 -39.01 -1.06 6.98
C ASN A 132 -38.64 -2.54 6.72
N ASP A 133 -37.45 -2.82 6.22
CA ASP A 133 -37.02 -4.16 5.81
C ASP A 133 -36.27 -4.91 6.93
N GLY A 134 -36.19 -4.33 8.14
CA GLY A 134 -35.53 -5.00 9.26
C GLY A 134 -34.87 -4.04 10.28
N SER A 135 -33.78 -4.48 10.86
CA SER A 135 -33.02 -3.69 11.82
C SER A 135 -31.53 -4.01 11.77
N LEU A 136 -30.69 -3.02 12.13
CA LEU A 136 -29.26 -3.18 12.33
C LEU A 136 -28.89 -2.74 13.74
N THR A 137 -28.20 -3.59 14.48
CA THR A 137 -27.66 -3.29 15.81
C THR A 137 -26.15 -3.15 15.73
N PHE A 138 -25.63 -2.09 16.33
CA PHE A 138 -24.17 -1.91 16.51
C PHE A 138 -23.77 -2.51 17.86
N GLU A 139 -23.18 -3.72 17.83
CA GLU A 139 -22.84 -4.49 19.04
C GLU A 139 -21.54 -4.00 19.70
N GLY A 140 -20.60 -3.49 18.90
CA GLY A 140 -19.29 -3.10 19.37
C GLY A 140 -18.28 -3.00 18.24
N TYR A 141 -17.00 -3.15 18.55
CA TYR A 141 -15.94 -3.12 17.56
C TYR A 141 -14.77 -4.02 17.98
N VAL A 142 -13.98 -4.44 16.99
CA VAL A 142 -12.69 -5.12 17.20
C VAL A 142 -11.61 -4.43 16.36
N PRO A 143 -10.36 -4.36 16.86
CA PRO A 143 -9.25 -3.88 16.04
C PRO A 143 -8.87 -4.92 14.99
N TRP A 144 -8.36 -4.45 13.85
CA TRP A 144 -7.77 -5.30 12.83
C TRP A 144 -6.41 -4.78 12.39
N VAL A 145 -5.57 -5.65 11.89
CA VAL A 145 -4.28 -5.33 11.29
C VAL A 145 -4.13 -6.01 9.94
N ASN A 146 -3.52 -5.32 9.00
CA ASN A 146 -3.08 -5.89 7.73
C ASN A 146 -1.56 -6.06 7.78
N LEU A 147 -1.11 -7.29 7.58
CA LEU A 147 0.30 -7.65 7.60
C LEU A 147 0.78 -7.99 6.20
N ASN A 148 1.88 -7.38 5.77
CA ASN A 148 2.57 -7.75 4.56
C ASN A 148 3.72 -8.71 4.91
N ILE A 149 3.61 -9.95 4.44
CA ILE A 149 4.60 -11.00 4.65
C ILE A 149 5.44 -11.11 3.37
N VAL A 150 6.70 -10.71 3.46
CA VAL A 150 7.62 -10.65 2.32
C VAL A 150 8.76 -11.63 2.52
N ARG A 151 8.99 -12.47 1.52
CA ARG A 151 10.19 -13.29 1.39
C ARG A 151 10.89 -12.90 0.10
N ASP A 152 12.00 -12.18 0.24
CA ASP A 152 12.79 -11.71 -0.90
C ASP A 152 14.21 -12.29 -0.84
N PRO A 153 14.44 -13.45 -1.46
CA PRO A 153 15.76 -14.07 -1.52
C PRO A 153 16.72 -13.32 -2.45
N GLY A 154 16.20 -12.49 -3.35
CA GLY A 154 16.98 -11.70 -4.30
C GLY A 154 17.63 -10.45 -3.72
N LYS A 155 17.17 -9.96 -2.57
CA LYS A 155 17.64 -8.71 -1.96
C LYS A 155 19.16 -8.65 -1.76
N GLN A 156 19.75 -9.71 -1.25
CA GLN A 156 21.21 -9.77 -1.01
C GLN A 156 21.98 -9.81 -2.33
N ILE A 157 21.50 -10.57 -3.32
CA ILE A 157 22.12 -10.68 -4.64
C ILE A 157 22.08 -9.32 -5.36
N ALA A 158 20.94 -8.64 -5.30
CA ALA A 158 20.77 -7.31 -5.86
C ALA A 158 21.71 -6.27 -5.19
N LEU A 159 21.87 -6.33 -3.87
CA LEU A 159 22.80 -5.49 -3.12
C LEU A 159 24.24 -5.71 -3.56
N ILE A 160 24.68 -6.98 -3.65
CA ILE A 160 26.04 -7.31 -4.12
C ILE A 160 26.23 -6.83 -5.56
N GLY A 161 25.26 -7.07 -6.44
CA GLY A 161 25.30 -6.59 -7.82
C GLY A 161 25.41 -5.07 -7.92
N GLY A 162 24.66 -4.33 -7.09
CA GLY A 162 24.74 -2.88 -7.01
C GLY A 162 26.13 -2.38 -6.55
N ILE A 163 26.69 -3.01 -5.52
CA ILE A 163 28.04 -2.66 -5.04
C ILE A 163 29.08 -2.94 -6.14
N LEU A 164 29.03 -4.09 -6.80
CA LEU A 164 29.93 -4.42 -7.90
C LEU A 164 29.81 -3.44 -9.07
N ALA A 165 28.62 -3.03 -9.41
CA ALA A 165 28.38 -2.03 -10.46
C ALA A 165 29.03 -0.68 -10.13
N ILE A 166 28.87 -0.22 -8.87
CA ILE A 166 29.52 1.03 -8.39
C ILE A 166 31.03 0.89 -8.42
N LEU A 167 31.59 -0.22 -7.92
CA LEU A 167 33.02 -0.48 -7.95
C LEU A 167 33.57 -0.53 -9.37
N GLY A 168 32.85 -1.17 -10.31
CA GLY A 168 33.21 -1.21 -11.72
C GLY A 168 33.20 0.19 -12.36
N LEU A 169 32.20 1.02 -12.01
CA LEU A 169 32.14 2.39 -12.47
C LEU A 169 33.35 3.23 -11.96
N LEU A 170 33.65 3.10 -10.67
CA LEU A 170 34.80 3.76 -10.06
C LEU A 170 36.11 3.30 -10.70
N ALA A 171 36.29 1.97 -10.86
CA ALA A 171 37.48 1.43 -11.51
C ALA A 171 37.61 1.93 -12.95
N SER A 172 36.50 2.00 -13.70
CA SER A 172 36.48 2.56 -15.07
C SER A 172 36.86 4.04 -15.10
N LEU A 173 36.46 4.82 -14.09
CA LEU A 173 36.78 6.24 -13.99
C LEU A 173 38.28 6.47 -13.67
N PHE A 174 38.86 5.60 -12.84
CA PHE A 174 40.29 5.66 -12.48
C PHE A 174 41.19 4.95 -13.50
N ALA A 175 40.65 4.02 -14.33
CA ALA A 175 41.43 3.38 -15.38
C ALA A 175 41.73 4.37 -16.49
N ARG A 176 42.99 4.76 -16.58
CA ARG A 176 43.47 5.72 -17.57
C ARG A 176 43.67 5.01 -18.92
N HIS A 177 42.89 5.36 -19.93
CA HIS A 177 43.10 4.87 -21.29
C HIS A 177 44.31 5.59 -21.91
N ARG A 178 45.36 4.85 -22.15
CA ARG A 178 46.54 5.28 -22.90
C ARG A 178 46.58 4.54 -24.23
N ARG A 179 46.96 5.21 -25.30
CA ARG A 179 47.19 4.62 -26.63
C ARG A 179 48.59 4.96 -27.05
N ILE A 180 49.40 3.94 -27.40
CA ILE A 180 50.72 4.06 -27.95
C ILE A 180 50.66 3.50 -29.36
N TRP A 181 51.16 4.27 -30.33
CA TRP A 181 51.30 3.88 -31.72
C TRP A 181 52.77 3.76 -32.05
N ILE A 182 53.14 2.67 -32.71
CA ILE A 182 54.48 2.40 -33.21
C ILE A 182 54.38 2.29 -34.71
N ARG A 183 55.05 3.13 -35.47
CA ARG A 183 55.10 3.13 -36.91
C ARG A 183 56.52 2.99 -37.40
N ARG A 184 56.78 2.07 -38.32
CA ARG A 184 58.10 1.94 -38.99
C ARG A 184 58.08 2.67 -40.30
N LYS A 185 59.05 3.55 -40.51
CA LYS A 185 59.25 4.30 -41.75
C LYS A 185 60.69 4.10 -42.26
N GLY A 186 60.84 3.11 -43.09
CA GLY A 186 62.18 2.68 -43.57
C GLY A 186 63.03 2.09 -42.44
N LYS A 187 64.16 2.77 -42.10
CA LYS A 187 65.03 2.40 -41.00
C LYS A 187 64.74 3.14 -39.68
N GLU A 188 63.75 4.06 -39.73
CA GLU A 188 63.37 4.85 -38.55
C GLU A 188 62.08 4.31 -37.91
N LEU A 189 62.01 4.39 -36.56
CA LEU A 189 60.85 4.01 -35.76
C LEU A 189 60.23 5.27 -35.18
N GLU A 190 58.97 5.55 -35.55
CA GLU A 190 58.19 6.64 -34.98
C GLU A 190 57.30 6.06 -33.89
N ILE A 191 57.41 6.59 -32.65
CA ILE A 191 56.59 6.17 -31.51
C ILE A 191 55.80 7.38 -31.02
N ALA A 192 54.50 7.26 -30.93
CA ALA A 192 53.60 8.32 -30.46
C ALA A 192 52.66 7.78 -29.35
N GLY A 193 52.46 8.59 -28.31
CA GLY A 193 51.53 8.26 -27.21
C GLY A 193 50.45 9.33 -27.09
N LEU A 194 49.21 8.87 -26.84
CA LEU A 194 48.07 9.76 -26.52
C LEU A 194 47.43 9.32 -25.22
N ALA A 195 47.19 10.25 -24.33
CA ALA A 195 46.36 10.06 -23.14
C ALA A 195 45.26 11.12 -23.13
N LYS A 196 44.06 10.71 -22.76
CA LYS A 196 42.87 11.60 -22.75
C LYS A 196 42.93 12.69 -21.66
N ASN A 197 43.70 12.46 -20.58
CA ASN A 197 43.93 13.39 -19.49
C ASN A 197 45.44 13.45 -19.15
N ALA A 198 45.89 14.46 -18.39
CA ALA A 198 47.28 14.53 -17.89
C ALA A 198 47.70 13.16 -17.33
N ALA A 199 48.62 12.50 -18.02
CA ALA A 199 49.10 11.17 -17.68
C ALA A 199 50.58 11.26 -17.27
N PRO A 200 50.85 11.56 -15.98
CA PRO A 200 52.25 11.52 -15.49
C PRO A 200 52.78 10.09 -15.69
N GLY A 201 53.92 9.97 -16.36
CA GLY A 201 54.57 8.70 -16.66
C GLY A 201 54.37 8.17 -18.10
N LEU A 202 53.57 8.82 -18.97
CA LEU A 202 53.47 8.44 -20.37
C LEU A 202 54.79 8.59 -21.10
N GLU A 203 55.51 9.69 -20.80
CA GLU A 203 56.81 10.01 -21.36
C GLU A 203 57.86 8.94 -20.97
N SER A 204 57.93 8.56 -19.71
CA SER A 204 58.83 7.51 -19.20
C SER A 204 58.51 6.12 -19.75
N GLU A 205 57.24 5.89 -20.09
CA GLU A 205 56.79 4.62 -20.70
C GLU A 205 57.19 4.55 -22.19
N ILE A 206 57.09 5.66 -22.91
CA ILE A 206 57.56 5.82 -24.29
C ILE A 206 59.10 5.67 -24.34
N GLU A 207 59.83 6.30 -23.41
CA GLU A 207 61.28 6.14 -23.32
C GLU A 207 61.72 4.69 -23.05
N LYS A 208 61.00 3.96 -22.21
CA LYS A 208 61.27 2.52 -21.99
C LYS A 208 61.09 1.71 -23.28
N ILE A 209 60.00 1.97 -24.00
CA ILE A 209 59.75 1.26 -25.28
C ILE A 209 60.82 1.60 -26.31
N VAL A 210 61.25 2.87 -26.41
CA VAL A 210 62.34 3.31 -27.31
C VAL A 210 63.63 2.56 -26.98
N LYS A 211 63.96 2.40 -25.69
CA LYS A 211 65.17 1.65 -25.24
C LYS A 211 65.16 0.16 -25.55
N GLU A 212 63.95 -0.47 -25.65
CA GLU A 212 63.84 -1.87 -26.04
C GLU A 212 64.01 -2.11 -27.54
N PHE A 213 63.82 -1.07 -28.36
CA PHE A 213 63.95 -1.19 -29.83
C PHE A 213 65.23 -0.54 -30.38
N THR A 214 66.11 -0.01 -29.52
CA THR A 214 67.42 0.55 -29.88
C THR A 214 68.51 -0.40 -29.45
#